data_a7a98dc684fa5422b051723e8ae81665
#
_entry.id   a7a98dc684fa5422b051723e8ae81665
#
_cell.length_a   1.000
_cell.length_b   1.000
_cell.length_c   1.000
_cell.angle_alpha   90.00
_cell.angle_beta   90.00
_cell.angle_gamma   90.00
#
_symmetry.space_group_name_H-M   'P 1'
#
loop_
_entity.id
_entity.type
_entity.pdbx_description
1 polymer ?
#
loop_
_entity_poly.entity_id
_entity_poly.type
_entity_poly.pdbx_seq_one_letter_code
_entity_poly.pdbx_strand_id
1 'polypeptide(L)'
;MKEAKLEELDLNPFRLIGNDWLVLAAGNEDGCNAMTVSWGHLGCLWSPNRPTAIAYVRQSRYTKKFMDEHELFTLSLIDDRKALGYLGSHSGRNENKFEGAGVKPLFTDGTAAIDGAKLVFVCRKLYTAPFTPEGFVDKNILAKDYSNGDFHQMYVGEIIKTYKA
;
A
#
# COMPACT_ATOMS: atom_id res chain seq x y z
N MET A 1 -16.03 -6.94 -8.23
CA MET A 1 -14.77 -6.95 -9.02
C MET A 1 -14.57 -8.31 -9.68
N LYS A 2 -13.88 -8.34 -10.82
CA LYS A 2 -13.51 -9.57 -11.52
C LYS A 2 -12.00 -9.73 -11.49
N GLU A 3 -11.51 -10.97 -11.38
CA GLU A 3 -10.09 -11.26 -11.51
C GLU A 3 -9.64 -10.88 -12.93
N ALA A 4 -8.49 -10.24 -13.05
CA ALA A 4 -7.90 -9.78 -14.29
C ALA A 4 -6.42 -10.20 -14.34
N LYS A 5 -5.91 -10.46 -15.53
CA LYS A 5 -4.49 -10.71 -15.71
C LYS A 5 -3.74 -9.38 -15.71
N LEU A 6 -2.62 -9.35 -15.01
CA LEU A 6 -1.81 -8.12 -14.86
C LEU A 6 -1.34 -7.58 -16.22
N GLU A 7 -0.99 -8.46 -17.14
CA GLU A 7 -0.50 -8.13 -18.49
C GLU A 7 -1.58 -7.49 -19.38
N GLU A 8 -2.86 -7.67 -19.05
CA GLU A 8 -4.00 -7.07 -19.76
C GLU A 8 -4.35 -5.67 -19.26
N LEU A 9 -3.65 -5.17 -18.24
CA LEU A 9 -3.89 -3.85 -17.68
C LEU A 9 -3.04 -2.79 -18.39
N ASP A 10 -3.70 -1.78 -18.95
CA ASP A 10 -3.02 -0.57 -19.43
C ASP A 10 -2.76 0.37 -18.25
N LEU A 11 -1.55 0.27 -17.66
CA LEU A 11 -1.16 0.99 -16.46
C LEU A 11 0.07 1.87 -16.71
N ASN A 12 -0.06 3.13 -16.29
CA ASN A 12 1.10 4.00 -16.11
C ASN A 12 1.43 4.07 -14.61
N PRO A 13 2.49 3.38 -14.14
CA PRO A 13 2.80 3.31 -12.72
C PRO A 13 3.15 4.68 -12.10
N PHE A 14 3.73 5.59 -12.86
CA PHE A 14 4.04 6.93 -12.38
C PHE A 14 2.77 7.73 -12.08
N ARG A 15 1.77 7.64 -12.97
CA ARG A 15 0.47 8.25 -12.78
C ARG A 15 -0.28 7.57 -11.63
N LEU A 16 -0.38 6.24 -11.66
CA LEU A 16 -1.11 5.44 -10.69
C LEU A 16 -0.64 5.71 -9.26
N ILE A 17 0.68 5.75 -9.05
CA ILE A 17 1.26 5.92 -7.71
C ILE A 17 1.37 7.40 -7.35
N GLY A 18 1.93 8.23 -8.22
CA GLY A 18 2.27 9.62 -7.89
C GLY A 18 1.08 10.58 -7.95
N ASN A 19 0.12 10.35 -8.85
CA ASN A 19 -0.99 11.26 -9.06
C ASN A 19 -2.32 10.70 -8.55
N ASP A 20 -2.66 9.46 -8.92
CA ASP A 20 -3.94 8.85 -8.55
C ASP A 20 -3.93 8.40 -7.10
N TRP A 21 -2.78 7.97 -6.61
CA TRP A 21 -2.52 7.38 -5.29
C TRP A 21 -3.24 6.05 -5.11
N LEU A 22 -2.77 5.27 -4.17
CA LEU A 22 -3.36 3.99 -3.83
C LEU A 22 -3.69 3.93 -2.34
N VAL A 23 -4.61 3.06 -1.98
CA VAL A 23 -4.87 2.68 -0.60
C VAL A 23 -4.17 1.36 -0.33
N LEU A 24 -3.19 1.38 0.57
CA LEU A 24 -2.58 0.19 1.13
C LEU A 24 -3.45 -0.28 2.30
N ALA A 25 -3.87 -1.54 2.26
CA ALA A 25 -4.58 -2.19 3.37
C ALA A 25 -3.92 -3.52 3.73
N ALA A 26 -3.95 -3.87 5.00
CA ALA A 26 -3.45 -5.13 5.53
C ALA A 26 -4.27 -5.57 6.74
N GLY A 27 -4.24 -6.86 7.04
CA GLY A 27 -5.05 -7.49 8.08
C GLY A 27 -6.16 -8.36 7.49
N ASN A 28 -7.01 -8.86 8.36
CA ASN A 28 -8.13 -9.76 8.03
C ASN A 28 -9.41 -9.34 8.77
N GLU A 29 -10.40 -10.24 8.82
CA GLU A 29 -11.69 -9.99 9.50
C GLU A 29 -11.53 -9.77 11.01
N ASP A 30 -10.49 -10.32 11.65
CA ASP A 30 -10.21 -10.12 13.08
C ASP A 30 -9.64 -8.73 13.37
N GLY A 31 -9.09 -8.07 12.36
CA GLY A 31 -8.59 -6.71 12.43
C GLY A 31 -7.79 -6.31 11.20
N CYS A 32 -8.04 -5.10 10.73
CA CYS A 32 -7.37 -4.54 9.57
C CYS A 32 -7.20 -3.03 9.69
N ASN A 33 -6.32 -2.47 8.89
CA ASN A 33 -6.20 -1.03 8.75
C ASN A 33 -5.78 -0.67 7.31
N ALA A 34 -6.06 0.59 6.93
CA ALA A 34 -5.70 1.12 5.64
C ALA A 34 -5.03 2.49 5.74
N MET A 35 -4.24 2.84 4.74
CA MET A 35 -3.63 4.16 4.59
C MET A 35 -3.40 4.50 3.12
N THR A 36 -3.44 5.77 2.79
CA THR A 36 -3.06 6.24 1.47
C THR A 36 -1.54 6.16 1.29
N VAL A 37 -1.13 5.71 0.13
CA VAL A 37 0.26 5.70 -0.33
C VAL A 37 0.39 6.42 -1.67
N SER A 38 1.40 7.29 -1.79
CA SER A 38 1.75 8.05 -3.00
C SER A 38 3.21 7.79 -3.43
N TRP A 39 3.89 6.90 -2.74
CA TRP A 39 5.24 6.42 -3.03
C TRP A 39 5.19 4.90 -3.18
N GLY A 40 5.86 4.39 -4.17
CA GLY A 40 5.88 2.95 -4.45
C GLY A 40 6.50 2.63 -5.79
N HIS A 41 6.57 1.35 -6.10
CA HIS A 41 7.05 0.85 -7.39
C HIS A 41 6.23 -0.35 -7.84
N LEU A 42 6.06 -0.48 -9.14
CA LEU A 42 5.53 -1.67 -9.80
C LEU A 42 6.55 -2.14 -10.82
N GLY A 43 6.82 -3.43 -10.85
CA GLY A 43 7.79 -3.99 -11.79
C GLY A 43 7.98 -5.50 -11.58
N CYS A 44 9.15 -6.01 -11.94
CA CYS A 44 9.52 -7.40 -11.70
C CYS A 44 10.81 -7.46 -10.89
N LEU A 45 10.90 -8.37 -9.92
CA LEU A 45 12.09 -8.54 -9.11
C LEU A 45 12.36 -10.04 -8.88
N TRP A 46 13.65 -10.43 -8.96
CA TRP A 46 14.20 -11.79 -8.83
C TRP A 46 13.79 -12.78 -9.94
N SER A 47 12.84 -12.41 -10.79
CA SER A 47 12.46 -13.17 -12.00
C SER A 47 11.70 -12.25 -12.94
N PRO A 48 11.86 -12.39 -14.27
CA PRO A 48 11.08 -11.63 -15.24
C PRO A 48 9.57 -11.92 -15.16
N ASN A 49 9.20 -13.10 -14.65
CA ASN A 49 7.81 -13.54 -14.52
C ASN A 49 7.26 -13.39 -13.08
N ARG A 50 7.92 -12.59 -12.24
CA ARG A 50 7.47 -12.31 -10.87
C ARG A 50 7.12 -10.84 -10.74
N PRO A 51 5.87 -10.46 -11.01
CA PRO A 51 5.44 -9.08 -10.84
C PRO A 51 5.46 -8.71 -9.35
N THR A 52 5.98 -7.53 -9.05
CA THR A 52 6.13 -7.03 -7.68
C THR A 52 5.59 -5.63 -7.52
N ALA A 53 5.06 -5.35 -6.36
CA ALA A 53 4.77 -4.02 -5.85
C ALA A 53 5.66 -3.74 -4.64
N ILE A 54 6.21 -2.53 -4.56
CA ILE A 54 6.96 -2.06 -3.39
C ILE A 54 6.17 -0.96 -2.71
N ALA A 55 5.84 -1.16 -1.45
CA ALA A 55 5.19 -0.17 -0.61
C ALA A 55 6.15 0.34 0.48
N TYR A 56 6.01 1.62 0.82
CA TYR A 56 6.82 2.28 1.86
C TYR A 56 5.89 2.76 2.97
N VAL A 57 6.13 2.30 4.20
CA VAL A 57 5.29 2.61 5.36
C VAL A 57 6.17 3.15 6.49
N ARG A 58 5.87 4.37 6.98
CA ARG A 58 6.60 4.96 8.10
C ARG A 58 6.35 4.19 9.39
N GLN A 59 7.36 4.19 10.29
CA GLN A 59 7.27 3.50 11.58
C GLN A 59 6.09 4.02 12.42
N SER A 60 5.75 5.29 12.31
CA SER A 60 4.63 5.92 13.02
C SER A 60 3.25 5.48 12.54
N ARG A 61 3.11 4.94 11.32
CA ARG A 61 1.79 4.59 10.75
C ARG A 61 1.21 3.34 11.40
N TYR A 62 -0.06 3.42 11.83
CA TYR A 62 -0.73 2.28 12.47
C TYR A 62 -0.87 1.07 11.54
N THR A 63 -1.02 1.28 10.25
CA THR A 63 -1.05 0.21 9.23
C THR A 63 0.22 -0.66 9.27
N LYS A 64 1.36 -0.10 9.74
CA LYS A 64 2.60 -0.86 9.87
C LYS A 64 2.45 -2.11 10.74
N LYS A 65 1.70 -2.01 11.85
CA LYS A 65 1.40 -3.17 12.70
C LYS A 65 0.83 -4.33 11.87
N PHE A 66 -0.19 -4.05 11.07
CA PHE A 66 -0.84 -5.06 10.23
C PHE A 66 0.08 -5.56 9.08
N MET A 67 0.90 -4.67 8.53
CA MET A 67 1.91 -5.06 7.56
C MET A 67 2.96 -6.01 8.14
N ASP A 68 3.33 -5.85 9.39
CA ASP A 68 4.31 -6.71 10.06
C ASP A 68 3.70 -8.07 10.46
N GLU A 69 2.47 -8.07 10.97
CA GLU A 69 1.78 -9.24 11.51
C GLU A 69 1.21 -10.18 10.43
N HIS A 70 0.87 -9.68 9.23
CA HIS A 70 0.24 -10.46 8.16
C HIS A 70 1.15 -10.64 6.96
N GLU A 71 1.05 -11.79 6.29
CA GLU A 71 1.82 -12.11 5.08
C GLU A 71 1.33 -11.32 3.85
N LEU A 72 0.03 -11.02 3.79
CA LEU A 72 -0.62 -10.39 2.66
C LEU A 72 -0.96 -8.93 2.93
N PHE A 73 -0.94 -8.14 1.87
CA PHE A 73 -1.46 -6.78 1.84
C PHE A 73 -2.08 -6.48 0.47
N THR A 74 -2.85 -5.42 0.37
CA THR A 74 -3.40 -4.96 -0.90
C THR A 74 -3.02 -3.53 -1.22
N LEU A 75 -3.03 -3.22 -2.52
CA LEU A 75 -2.99 -1.85 -3.03
C LEU A 75 -4.25 -1.65 -3.87
N SER A 76 -5.12 -0.76 -3.44
CA SER A 76 -6.42 -0.49 -4.06
C SER A 76 -6.46 0.90 -4.71
N LEU A 77 -6.91 0.99 -5.96
CA LEU A 77 -7.20 2.26 -6.64
C LEU A 77 -8.65 2.65 -6.40
N ILE A 78 -8.86 3.82 -5.80
CA ILE A 78 -10.19 4.44 -5.61
C ILE A 78 -10.20 5.85 -6.19
N ASP A 79 -11.37 6.34 -6.62
CA ASP A 79 -11.49 7.71 -7.16
C ASP A 79 -11.79 8.76 -6.10
N ASP A 80 -12.16 8.35 -4.90
CA ASP A 80 -12.58 9.27 -3.85
C ASP A 80 -11.37 9.98 -3.21
N ARG A 81 -11.11 11.21 -3.68
CA ARG A 81 -10.02 12.06 -3.15
C ARG A 81 -10.22 12.45 -1.69
N LYS A 82 -11.46 12.54 -1.21
CA LYS A 82 -11.72 12.85 0.21
C LYS A 82 -11.35 11.65 1.07
N ALA A 83 -11.76 10.46 0.67
CA ALA A 83 -11.39 9.21 1.33
C ALA A 83 -9.86 9.03 1.34
N LEU A 84 -9.17 9.25 0.21
CA LEU A 84 -7.71 9.22 0.14
C LEU A 84 -7.06 10.21 1.11
N GLY A 85 -7.55 11.45 1.15
CA GLY A 85 -7.06 12.46 2.09
C GLY A 85 -7.23 12.05 3.55
N TYR A 86 -8.40 11.52 3.89
CA TYR A 86 -8.72 11.04 5.24
C TYR A 86 -7.83 9.84 5.64
N LEU A 87 -7.77 8.81 4.81
CA LEU A 87 -6.93 7.62 5.05
C LEU A 87 -5.42 7.98 5.16
N GLY A 88 -5.00 9.05 4.49
CA GLY A 88 -3.63 9.55 4.55
C GLY A 88 -3.28 10.31 5.83
N SER A 89 -4.22 11.03 6.45
CA SER A 89 -3.96 11.97 7.54
C SER A 89 -4.38 11.48 8.94
N HIS A 90 -5.32 10.53 9.04
CA HIS A 90 -5.86 10.03 10.31
C HIS A 90 -5.20 8.71 10.76
N SER A 91 -5.33 8.39 12.05
CA SER A 91 -4.74 7.18 12.63
C SER A 91 -5.81 6.21 13.11
N GLY A 92 -5.76 4.97 12.64
CA GLY A 92 -6.63 3.90 13.10
C GLY A 92 -6.40 3.45 14.56
N ARG A 93 -5.45 4.05 15.28
CA ARG A 93 -5.30 3.83 16.73
C ARG A 93 -6.43 4.48 17.54
N ASN A 94 -6.98 5.57 17.02
CA ASN A 94 -7.90 6.43 17.77
C ASN A 94 -9.34 6.35 17.25
N GLU A 95 -9.53 5.77 16.06
CA GLU A 95 -10.82 5.77 15.38
C GLU A 95 -10.92 4.64 14.33
N ASN A 96 -12.14 4.34 13.89
CA ASN A 96 -12.38 3.50 12.74
C ASN A 96 -12.16 4.31 11.45
N LYS A 97 -10.98 4.19 10.86
CA LYS A 97 -10.60 4.94 9.66
C LYS A 97 -11.46 4.64 8.44
N PHE A 98 -11.96 3.42 8.31
CA PHE A 98 -12.82 3.05 7.18
C PHE A 98 -14.14 3.83 7.26
N GLU A 99 -14.73 3.88 8.44
CA GLU A 99 -15.96 4.64 8.68
C GLU A 99 -15.74 6.15 8.48
N GLY A 100 -14.67 6.70 9.08
CA GLY A 100 -14.35 8.12 8.95
C GLY A 100 -14.04 8.55 7.51
N ALA A 101 -13.46 7.66 6.70
CA ALA A 101 -13.22 7.89 5.28
C ALA A 101 -14.45 7.63 4.40
N GLY A 102 -15.53 7.06 4.95
CA GLY A 102 -16.72 6.69 4.17
C GLY A 102 -16.51 5.51 3.22
N VAL A 103 -15.51 4.66 3.47
CA VAL A 103 -15.22 3.45 2.71
C VAL A 103 -15.42 2.20 3.55
N LYS A 104 -15.50 1.05 2.92
CA LYS A 104 -15.65 -0.24 3.61
C LYS A 104 -14.47 -1.16 3.27
N PRO A 105 -14.01 -1.98 4.23
CA PRO A 105 -13.10 -3.05 3.91
C PRO A 105 -13.84 -4.14 3.11
N LEU A 106 -13.14 -4.70 2.11
CA LEU A 106 -13.52 -5.90 1.39
C LEU A 106 -12.50 -6.98 1.75
N PHE A 107 -12.96 -8.10 2.29
CA PHE A 107 -12.07 -9.22 2.59
C PHE A 107 -12.03 -10.17 1.42
N THR A 108 -10.84 -10.38 0.87
CA THR A 108 -10.59 -11.27 -0.28
C THR A 108 -9.21 -11.90 -0.13
N ASP A 109 -9.06 -13.14 -0.55
CA ASP A 109 -7.79 -13.89 -0.51
C ASP A 109 -7.10 -13.91 0.85
N GLY A 110 -7.86 -13.77 1.96
CA GLY A 110 -7.32 -13.76 3.33
C GLY A 110 -6.72 -12.41 3.77
N THR A 111 -6.99 -11.32 3.06
CA THR A 111 -6.56 -9.97 3.43
C THR A 111 -7.64 -8.93 3.18
N ALA A 112 -7.44 -7.72 3.72
CA ALA A 112 -8.35 -6.60 3.51
C ALA A 112 -7.98 -5.83 2.23
N ALA A 113 -8.99 -5.39 1.49
CA ALA A 113 -8.94 -4.44 0.38
C ALA A 113 -10.00 -3.34 0.59
N ILE A 114 -10.19 -2.45 -0.38
CA ILE A 114 -11.26 -1.44 -0.33
C ILE A 114 -12.41 -1.88 -1.22
N ASP A 115 -13.61 -1.93 -0.65
CA ASP A 115 -14.84 -2.20 -1.41
C ASP A 115 -15.11 -1.08 -2.43
N GLY A 116 -15.56 -1.46 -3.63
CA GLY A 116 -15.79 -0.52 -4.72
C GLY A 116 -14.53 0.03 -5.39
N ALA A 117 -13.34 -0.51 -5.07
CA ALA A 117 -12.11 -0.12 -5.76
C ALA A 117 -12.16 -0.46 -7.26
N LYS A 118 -11.57 0.39 -8.10
CA LYS A 118 -11.44 0.14 -9.55
C LYS A 118 -10.40 -0.93 -9.90
N LEU A 119 -9.40 -1.04 -9.07
CA LEU A 119 -8.29 -1.97 -9.22
C LEU A 119 -7.79 -2.37 -7.84
N VAL A 120 -7.48 -3.64 -7.65
CA VAL A 120 -6.85 -4.15 -6.43
C VAL A 120 -5.73 -5.09 -6.82
N PHE A 121 -4.53 -4.83 -6.31
CA PHE A 121 -3.42 -5.78 -6.31
C PHE A 121 -3.38 -6.48 -4.97
N VAL A 122 -3.48 -7.80 -4.96
CA VAL A 122 -3.23 -8.64 -3.77
C VAL A 122 -1.76 -9.04 -3.80
N CYS A 123 -1.04 -8.68 -2.76
CA CYS A 123 0.41 -8.81 -2.69
C CYS A 123 0.81 -9.72 -1.52
N ARG A 124 1.71 -10.68 -1.79
CA ARG A 124 2.36 -11.51 -0.78
C ARG A 124 3.75 -10.95 -0.48
N LYS A 125 4.03 -10.62 0.78
CA LYS A 125 5.35 -10.12 1.18
C LYS A 125 6.46 -11.13 0.87
N LEU A 126 7.52 -10.67 0.23
CA LEU A 126 8.72 -11.45 -0.07
C LEU A 126 9.94 -10.95 0.69
N TYR A 127 10.00 -9.63 0.92
CA TYR A 127 11.16 -9.01 1.55
C TYR A 127 10.74 -7.73 2.25
N THR A 128 11.44 -7.40 3.34
CA THR A 128 11.26 -6.13 4.04
C THR A 128 12.60 -5.61 4.57
N ALA A 129 12.82 -4.31 4.47
CA ALA A 129 13.99 -3.63 5.02
C ALA A 129 13.65 -2.19 5.41
N PRO A 130 14.19 -1.67 6.51
CA PRO A 130 14.05 -0.25 6.84
C PRO A 130 14.94 0.61 5.95
N PHE A 131 14.55 1.86 5.70
CA PHE A 131 15.50 2.88 5.30
C PHE A 131 16.35 3.26 6.50
N THR A 132 17.66 3.40 6.27
CA THR A 132 18.60 3.83 7.31
C THR A 132 19.33 5.11 6.85
N PRO A 133 19.75 5.98 7.79
CA PRO A 133 20.45 7.23 7.44
C PRO A 133 21.66 7.03 6.54
N GLU A 134 22.38 5.92 6.73
CA GLU A 134 23.60 5.57 5.99
C GLU A 134 23.31 5.28 4.51
N GLY A 135 22.12 4.75 4.21
CA GLY A 135 21.68 4.39 2.85
C GLY A 135 21.38 5.58 1.95
N PHE A 136 21.21 6.79 2.50
CA PHE A 136 20.91 7.99 1.71
C PHE A 136 22.17 8.56 1.08
N VAL A 137 22.31 8.43 -0.23
CA VAL A 137 23.38 9.05 -1.01
C VAL A 137 23.14 10.57 -1.10
N ASP A 138 21.91 10.99 -1.42
CA ASP A 138 21.50 12.39 -1.35
C ASP A 138 21.03 12.74 0.07
N LYS A 139 21.88 13.47 0.78
CA LYS A 139 21.63 13.90 2.17
C LYS A 139 20.52 14.97 2.28
N ASN A 140 20.14 15.64 1.19
CA ASN A 140 19.01 16.57 1.20
C ASN A 140 17.68 15.83 1.41
N ILE A 141 17.53 14.64 0.87
CA ILE A 141 16.34 13.79 1.12
C ILE A 141 16.23 13.47 2.60
N LEU A 142 17.36 13.08 3.22
CA LEU A 142 17.40 12.77 4.65
C LEU A 142 16.97 13.99 5.49
N ALA A 143 17.53 15.16 5.19
CA ALA A 143 17.25 16.38 5.93
C ALA A 143 15.80 16.84 5.74
N LYS A 144 15.24 16.72 4.52
CA LYS A 144 13.90 17.18 4.18
C LYS A 144 12.80 16.25 4.65
N ASP A 145 12.93 14.95 4.37
CA ASP A 145 11.83 14.00 4.51
C ASP A 145 11.91 13.15 5.77
N TYR A 146 13.09 13.12 6.44
CA TYR A 146 13.36 12.27 7.61
C TYR A 146 14.01 13.01 8.78
N SER A 147 13.85 14.32 8.86
CA SER A 147 14.43 15.15 9.94
C SER A 147 13.96 14.75 11.33
N ASN A 148 12.79 14.09 11.44
CA ASN A 148 12.22 13.58 12.69
C ASN A 148 12.58 12.11 12.99
N GLY A 149 13.38 11.45 12.12
CA GLY A 149 13.77 10.05 12.29
C GLY A 149 12.70 9.01 11.99
N ASP A 150 11.53 9.41 11.46
CA ASP A 150 10.43 8.50 11.12
C ASP A 150 10.65 7.85 9.75
N PHE A 151 11.61 6.94 9.69
CA PHE A 151 12.00 6.26 8.45
C PHE A 151 10.92 5.30 7.94
N HIS A 152 10.85 5.14 6.63
CA HIS A 152 10.00 4.13 6.02
C HIS A 152 10.60 2.73 6.16
N GLN A 153 9.70 1.77 6.38
CA GLN A 153 9.94 0.38 6.11
C GLN A 153 9.53 0.09 4.67
N MET A 154 10.41 -0.51 3.89
CA MET A 154 10.12 -1.03 2.56
C MET A 154 9.54 -2.42 2.67
N TYR A 155 8.48 -2.68 1.93
CA TYR A 155 7.86 -4.00 1.77
C TYR A 155 7.80 -4.34 0.29
N VAL A 156 8.51 -5.39 -0.11
CA VAL A 156 8.43 -5.94 -1.47
C VAL A 156 7.42 -7.08 -1.46
N GLY A 157 6.35 -6.94 -2.22
CA GLY A 157 5.30 -7.94 -2.36
C GLY A 157 5.21 -8.47 -3.80
N GLU A 158 5.10 -9.78 -3.96
CA GLU A 158 4.69 -10.40 -5.22
C GLU A 158 3.19 -10.11 -5.45
N ILE A 159 2.82 -9.62 -6.60
CA ILE A 159 1.42 -9.46 -6.99
C ILE A 159 0.92 -10.84 -7.39
N ILE A 160 0.14 -11.49 -6.50
CA ILE A 160 -0.35 -12.85 -6.68
C ILE A 160 -1.73 -12.91 -7.34
N LYS A 161 -2.51 -11.82 -7.21
CA LYS A 161 -3.80 -11.62 -7.87
C LYS A 161 -4.07 -10.16 -8.16
N THR A 162 -4.88 -9.94 -9.16
CA THR A 162 -5.35 -8.60 -9.54
C THR A 162 -6.84 -8.64 -9.81
N TYR A 163 -7.57 -7.66 -9.28
CA TYR A 163 -9.00 -7.51 -9.51
C TYR A 163 -9.29 -6.15 -10.12
N LYS A 164 -10.22 -6.13 -11.07
CA LYS A 164 -10.72 -4.92 -11.76
C LYS A 164 -12.23 -4.80 -11.60
N ALA A 165 -12.72 -3.56 -11.52
CA ALA A 165 -14.16 -3.27 -11.55
C ALA A 165 -14.81 -3.67 -12.88
#